data_d91c8ee3bb48517ceb105219a4a23f66
#
_entry.id   d91c8ee3bb48517ceb105219a4a23f66
#
_cell.length_a   1.000
_cell.length_b   1.000
_cell.length_c   1.000
_cell.angle_alpha   90.00
_cell.angle_beta   90.00
_cell.angle_gamma   90.00
#
_symmetry.space_group_name_H-M   'P 1'
#
loop_
_entity.id
_entity.type
_entity.pdbx_description
1 polymer ?
#
loop_
_entity_poly.entity_id
_entity_poly.type
_entity_poly.pdbx_seq_one_letter_code
_entity_poly.pdbx_strand_id
1 'polypeptide(L)'
;MSTTFETTPAQITALMSRPTDAPVVMVNLLKFKQDGGWERYLQYGEEVAPHLERVGATIRYGGTAPANIIGDGERPWWDAILIVEYPTPAAFIDMVTSESYAAVHKHRAAALDRGDLIATSTWSIGD
;
A
#
# COMPACT_ATOMS: atom_id res chain seq x y z
N MET A 1 17.14 -14.10 -2.10
CA MET A 1 15.69 -14.17 -1.85
C MET A 1 15.00 -13.09 -2.66
N SER A 2 14.05 -13.47 -3.46
CA SER A 2 13.33 -12.48 -4.27
C SER A 2 12.30 -11.75 -3.41
N THR A 3 12.20 -10.44 -3.61
CA THR A 3 11.14 -9.63 -3.02
C THR A 3 9.87 -9.85 -3.85
N THR A 4 8.76 -10.10 -3.17
CA THR A 4 7.49 -10.25 -3.85
C THR A 4 6.61 -9.02 -3.63
N PHE A 5 5.87 -8.63 -4.67
CA PHE A 5 4.88 -7.55 -4.60
C PHE A 5 3.47 -8.10 -4.77
N GLU A 6 3.34 -9.42 -4.75
CA GLU A 6 2.07 -10.11 -4.91
C GLU A 6 1.56 -10.59 -3.56
N THR A 7 0.24 -10.67 -3.42
CA THR A 7 -0.36 -11.29 -2.23
C THR A 7 -0.25 -12.81 -2.32
N THR A 8 -0.13 -13.45 -1.17
CA THR A 8 -0.18 -14.91 -1.07
C THR A 8 -1.59 -15.36 -0.65
N PRO A 9 -1.96 -16.62 -0.90
CA PRO A 9 -3.26 -17.13 -0.42
C PRO A 9 -3.45 -16.96 1.09
N ALA A 10 -2.39 -17.16 1.89
CA ALA A 10 -2.48 -16.97 3.34
C ALA A 10 -2.75 -15.51 3.71
N GLN A 11 -2.13 -14.57 3.00
CA GLN A 11 -2.36 -13.14 3.23
C GLN A 11 -3.78 -12.73 2.85
N ILE A 12 -4.31 -13.25 1.74
CA ILE A 12 -5.69 -13.00 1.34
C ILE A 12 -6.66 -13.55 2.39
N THR A 13 -6.41 -14.76 2.88
CA THR A 13 -7.23 -15.37 3.93
C THR A 13 -7.21 -14.51 5.20
N ALA A 14 -6.04 -14.02 5.59
CA ALA A 14 -5.91 -13.16 6.77
C ALA A 14 -6.71 -11.86 6.60
N LEU A 15 -6.64 -11.26 5.42
CA LEU A 15 -7.39 -10.04 5.13
C LEU A 15 -8.90 -10.30 5.19
N MET A 16 -9.37 -11.38 4.58
CA MET A 16 -10.78 -11.73 4.53
C MET A 16 -11.33 -12.20 5.88
N SER A 17 -10.46 -12.45 6.86
CA SER A 17 -10.87 -12.78 8.24
C SER A 17 -11.25 -11.53 9.03
N ARG A 18 -10.99 -10.34 8.51
CA ARG A 18 -11.39 -9.08 9.14
C ARG A 18 -12.88 -8.85 8.95
N PRO A 19 -13.51 -7.97 9.77
CA PRO A 19 -14.93 -7.66 9.59
C PRO A 19 -15.24 -7.24 8.15
N THR A 20 -16.24 -7.85 7.54
CA THR A 20 -16.55 -7.68 6.12
C THR A 20 -17.20 -6.34 5.80
N ASP A 21 -17.73 -5.66 6.82
CA ASP A 21 -18.44 -4.38 6.67
C ASP A 21 -17.69 -3.21 7.27
N ALA A 22 -16.43 -3.40 7.62
CA ALA A 22 -15.62 -2.35 8.26
C ALA A 22 -14.50 -1.90 7.32
N PRO A 23 -14.09 -0.62 7.41
CA PRO A 23 -12.94 -0.14 6.63
C PRO A 23 -11.66 -0.86 7.02
N VAL A 24 -10.78 -1.00 6.03
CA VAL A 24 -9.42 -1.44 6.25
C VAL A 24 -8.48 -0.32 5.79
N VAL A 25 -7.53 0.04 6.66
CA VAL A 25 -6.56 1.08 6.37
C VAL A 25 -5.23 0.42 6.08
N MET A 26 -4.76 0.56 4.85
CA MET A 26 -3.53 -0.05 4.37
C MET A 26 -2.37 0.92 4.53
N VAL A 27 -1.35 0.49 5.27
CA VAL A 27 -0.12 1.25 5.43
C VAL A 27 0.90 0.70 4.45
N ASN A 28 1.30 1.53 3.49
CA ASN A 28 2.34 1.20 2.52
C ASN A 28 3.67 1.74 3.01
N LEU A 29 4.65 0.86 3.16
CA LEU A 29 6.03 1.23 3.46
C LEU A 29 6.84 0.97 2.20
N LEU A 30 7.44 2.03 1.65
CA LEU A 30 7.97 2.01 0.29
C LEU A 30 9.46 2.31 0.27
N LYS A 31 10.22 1.46 -0.42
CA LYS A 31 11.62 1.66 -0.74
C LYS A 31 11.76 1.69 -2.24
N PHE A 32 12.10 2.86 -2.79
CA PHE A 32 12.19 3.04 -4.24
C PHE A 32 13.53 2.55 -4.78
N LYS A 33 13.51 2.06 -6.01
CA LYS A 33 14.74 1.83 -6.74
C LYS A 33 15.45 3.16 -6.94
N GLN A 34 16.78 3.15 -6.82
CA GLN A 34 17.58 4.37 -6.98
C GLN A 34 17.45 4.97 -8.36
N ASP A 35 17.36 4.11 -9.37
CA ASP A 35 17.34 4.53 -10.75
C ASP A 35 15.90 4.59 -11.27
N GLY A 36 15.30 5.77 -11.12
CA GLY A 36 13.98 6.05 -11.67
C GLY A 36 12.80 5.50 -10.85
N GLY A 37 13.05 4.99 -9.64
CA GLY A 37 11.97 4.39 -8.84
C GLY A 37 10.91 5.39 -8.43
N TRP A 38 11.32 6.56 -7.98
CA TRP A 38 10.39 7.61 -7.57
C TRP A 38 9.47 8.03 -8.74
N GLU A 39 10.06 8.31 -9.88
CA GLU A 39 9.32 8.74 -11.08
C GLU A 39 8.35 7.65 -11.54
N ARG A 40 8.78 6.40 -11.48
CA ARG A 40 7.92 5.28 -11.86
C ARG A 40 6.76 5.11 -10.89
N TYR A 41 7.00 5.36 -9.59
CA TYR A 41 5.93 5.29 -8.59
C TYR A 41 4.92 6.42 -8.79
N LEU A 42 5.36 7.61 -9.18
CA LEU A 42 4.45 8.71 -9.52
C LEU A 42 3.55 8.33 -10.69
N GLN A 43 4.11 7.65 -11.69
CA GLN A 43 3.31 7.13 -12.81
C GLN A 43 2.28 6.11 -12.32
N TYR A 44 2.69 5.22 -11.42
CA TYR A 44 1.76 4.28 -10.80
C TYR A 44 0.61 5.03 -10.10
N GLY A 45 0.93 6.09 -9.36
CA GLY A 45 -0.06 6.88 -8.66
C GLY A 45 -1.12 7.48 -9.59
N GLU A 46 -0.69 7.99 -10.74
CA GLU A 46 -1.62 8.53 -11.73
C GLU A 46 -2.53 7.44 -12.30
N GLU A 47 -1.97 6.27 -12.57
CA GLU A 47 -2.72 5.20 -13.22
C GLU A 47 -3.58 4.39 -12.25
N VAL A 48 -3.23 4.36 -10.96
CA VAL A 48 -4.04 3.67 -9.97
C VAL A 48 -5.23 4.50 -9.50
N ALA A 49 -5.18 5.82 -9.66
CA ALA A 49 -6.22 6.72 -9.16
C ALA A 49 -7.64 6.31 -9.58
N PRO A 50 -7.92 6.01 -10.87
CA PRO A 50 -9.27 5.57 -11.26
C PRO A 50 -9.69 4.26 -10.59
N HIS A 51 -8.73 3.36 -10.33
CA HIS A 51 -9.01 2.08 -9.66
C HIS A 51 -9.39 2.30 -8.20
N LEU A 52 -8.67 3.19 -7.51
CA LEU A 52 -9.01 3.56 -6.13
C LEU A 52 -10.40 4.17 -6.05
N GLU A 53 -10.70 5.09 -6.96
CA GLU A 53 -12.02 5.73 -7.03
C GLU A 53 -13.12 4.70 -7.26
N ARG A 54 -12.91 3.75 -8.17
CA ARG A 54 -13.89 2.72 -8.51
C ARG A 54 -14.30 1.89 -7.29
N VAL A 55 -13.36 1.57 -6.41
CA VAL A 55 -13.62 0.73 -5.24
C VAL A 55 -13.93 1.55 -3.98
N GLY A 56 -13.97 2.88 -4.09
CA GLY A 56 -14.29 3.76 -2.98
C GLY A 56 -13.15 3.99 -2.00
N ALA A 57 -11.91 3.73 -2.43
CA ALA A 57 -10.75 3.94 -1.59
C ALA A 57 -10.37 5.42 -1.51
N THR A 58 -9.78 5.81 -0.39
CA THR A 58 -9.37 7.19 -0.13
C THR A 58 -7.93 7.20 0.36
N ILE A 59 -7.08 8.04 -0.26
CA ILE A 59 -5.74 8.27 0.23
C ILE A 59 -5.85 9.19 1.44
N ARG A 60 -5.41 8.71 2.61
CA ARG A 60 -5.49 9.46 3.86
C ARG A 60 -4.23 10.26 4.16
N TYR A 61 -3.08 9.77 3.70
CA TYR A 61 -1.80 10.44 3.99
C TYR A 61 -0.71 9.90 3.08
N GLY A 62 0.19 10.78 2.67
CA GLY A 62 1.44 10.41 2.01
C GLY A 62 2.57 11.22 2.61
N GLY A 63 3.66 10.56 2.99
CA GLY A 63 4.83 11.23 3.57
C GLY A 63 6.12 10.70 2.97
N THR A 64 7.12 11.59 2.86
CA THR A 64 8.43 11.25 2.33
C THR A 64 9.51 11.62 3.35
N ALA A 65 10.73 11.15 3.10
CA ALA A 65 11.90 11.47 3.92
C ALA A 65 11.71 11.15 5.41
N PRO A 66 11.30 9.91 5.76
CA PRO A 66 11.14 9.55 7.16
C PRO A 66 12.46 9.60 7.90
N ALA A 67 12.42 9.99 9.19
CA ALA A 67 13.58 10.02 10.05
C ALA A 67 13.21 9.42 11.41
N ASN A 68 14.14 8.62 11.97
CA ASN A 68 13.95 8.09 13.31
C ASN A 68 14.13 9.20 14.34
N ILE A 69 13.07 9.51 15.05
CA ILE A 69 13.11 10.51 16.12
C ILE A 69 13.20 9.82 17.48
N ILE A 70 12.58 8.65 17.59
CA ILE A 70 12.68 7.79 18.77
C ILE A 70 12.93 6.36 18.26
N GLY A 71 13.85 5.67 18.88
CA GLY A 71 14.20 4.30 18.50
C GLY A 71 15.67 4.03 18.76
N ASP A 72 16.28 3.17 17.95
CA ASP A 72 17.67 2.78 18.10
C ASP A 72 18.67 3.76 17.47
N GLY A 73 18.17 4.81 16.83
CA GLY A 73 19.01 5.82 16.19
C GLY A 73 19.44 5.47 14.78
N GLU A 74 19.05 4.29 14.28
CA GLU A 74 19.38 3.89 12.93
C GLU A 74 18.55 4.69 11.91
N ARG A 75 19.11 4.89 10.73
CA ARG A 75 18.40 5.55 9.65
C ARG A 75 17.20 4.73 9.24
N PRO A 76 16.02 5.36 9.03
CA PRO A 76 14.87 4.62 8.50
C PRO A 76 15.22 3.98 7.18
N TRP A 77 14.77 2.75 7.00
CA TRP A 77 15.02 2.01 5.78
C TRP A 77 14.09 2.43 4.63
N TRP A 78 12.92 2.92 4.98
CA TRP A 78 11.88 3.29 4.00
C TRP A 78 12.10 4.69 3.46
N ASP A 79 11.67 4.93 2.21
CA ASP A 79 11.72 6.23 1.57
C ASP A 79 10.42 7.00 1.68
N ALA A 80 9.30 6.30 1.79
CA ALA A 80 7.99 6.93 1.85
C ALA A 80 6.99 6.06 2.58
N ILE A 81 5.94 6.70 3.08
CA ILE A 81 4.82 6.05 3.74
C ILE A 81 3.55 6.57 3.07
N LEU A 82 2.65 5.65 2.66
CA LEU A 82 1.38 6.01 2.04
C LEU A 82 0.27 5.25 2.74
N ILE A 83 -0.76 5.96 3.17
CA ILE A 83 -1.88 5.37 3.89
C ILE A 83 -3.15 5.49 3.06
N VAL A 84 -3.77 4.35 2.74
CA VAL A 84 -4.95 4.28 1.89
C VAL A 84 -6.04 3.51 2.64
N GLU A 85 -7.21 4.12 2.75
CA GLU A 85 -8.36 3.47 3.38
C GLU A 85 -9.27 2.89 2.31
N TYR A 86 -9.62 1.61 2.46
CA TYR A 86 -10.61 0.93 1.63
C TYR A 86 -11.87 0.73 2.46
N PRO A 87 -13.08 0.87 1.86
CA PRO A 87 -14.32 0.78 2.65
C PRO A 87 -14.55 -0.61 3.25
N THR A 88 -14.02 -1.65 2.61
CA THR A 88 -14.10 -3.03 3.11
C THR A 88 -12.87 -3.81 2.63
N PRO A 89 -12.54 -4.94 3.27
CA PRO A 89 -11.50 -5.82 2.73
C PRO A 89 -11.79 -6.28 1.30
N ALA A 90 -13.06 -6.55 0.98
CA ALA A 90 -13.45 -6.99 -0.37
C ALA A 90 -13.15 -5.94 -1.43
N ALA A 91 -13.23 -4.65 -1.09
CA ALA A 91 -12.92 -3.56 -2.02
C ALA A 91 -11.45 -3.63 -2.47
N PHE A 92 -10.54 -3.88 -1.54
CA PHE A 92 -9.13 -4.05 -1.87
C PHE A 92 -8.92 -5.26 -2.78
N ILE A 93 -9.51 -6.40 -2.41
CA ILE A 93 -9.39 -7.65 -3.20
C ILE A 93 -9.93 -7.43 -4.61
N ASP A 94 -11.09 -6.77 -4.73
CA ASP A 94 -11.69 -6.46 -6.03
C ASP A 94 -10.73 -5.66 -6.91
N MET A 95 -10.08 -4.66 -6.33
CA MET A 95 -9.14 -3.83 -7.10
C MET A 95 -7.93 -4.64 -7.56
N VAL A 96 -7.25 -5.32 -6.63
CA VAL A 96 -5.97 -5.97 -6.94
C VAL A 96 -6.11 -7.24 -7.78
N THR A 97 -7.31 -7.82 -7.82
CA THR A 97 -7.58 -9.00 -8.65
C THR A 97 -8.18 -8.63 -10.00
N SER A 98 -8.50 -7.36 -10.24
CA SER A 98 -9.05 -6.95 -11.52
C SER A 98 -8.00 -7.06 -12.63
N GLU A 99 -8.45 -7.45 -13.82
CA GLU A 99 -7.56 -7.62 -14.97
C GLU A 99 -6.88 -6.30 -15.35
N SER A 100 -7.62 -5.20 -15.30
CA SER A 100 -7.08 -3.88 -15.64
C SER A 100 -6.04 -3.40 -14.64
N TYR A 101 -6.15 -3.76 -13.36
CA TYR A 101 -5.16 -3.39 -12.35
C TYR A 101 -3.81 -4.08 -12.61
N ALA A 102 -3.80 -5.26 -13.20
CA ALA A 102 -2.55 -5.99 -13.47
C ALA A 102 -1.56 -5.15 -14.27
N ALA A 103 -2.02 -4.37 -15.24
CA ALA A 103 -1.17 -3.49 -16.03
C ALA A 103 -0.61 -2.34 -15.18
N VAL A 104 -1.42 -1.81 -14.26
CA VAL A 104 -1.02 -0.72 -13.36
C VAL A 104 -0.03 -1.24 -12.31
N HIS A 105 -0.26 -2.43 -11.81
CA HIS A 105 0.61 -3.07 -10.79
C HIS A 105 2.07 -3.19 -11.27
N LYS A 106 2.28 -3.37 -12.56
CA LYS A 106 3.64 -3.46 -13.12
C LYS A 106 4.47 -2.22 -12.82
N HIS A 107 3.85 -1.04 -12.81
CA HIS A 107 4.55 0.21 -12.49
C HIS A 107 4.98 0.23 -11.03
N ARG A 108 4.11 -0.25 -10.13
CA ARG A 108 4.44 -0.33 -8.71
C ARG A 108 5.61 -1.28 -8.48
N ALA A 109 5.53 -2.48 -9.04
CA ALA A 109 6.60 -3.47 -8.90
C ALA A 109 7.92 -2.97 -9.50
N ALA A 110 7.87 -2.28 -10.64
CA ALA A 110 9.07 -1.75 -11.29
C ALA A 110 9.69 -0.59 -10.52
N ALA A 111 8.89 0.12 -9.71
CA ALA A 111 9.36 1.29 -8.96
C ALA A 111 10.07 0.94 -7.66
N LEU A 112 9.80 -0.24 -7.09
CA LEU A 112 10.16 -0.55 -5.72
C LEU A 112 11.26 -1.61 -5.62
N ASP A 113 12.23 -1.36 -4.73
CA ASP A 113 13.13 -2.40 -4.24
C ASP A 113 12.40 -3.25 -3.21
N ARG A 114 11.56 -2.61 -2.40
CA ARG A 114 10.71 -3.30 -1.43
C ARG A 114 9.47 -2.47 -1.16
N GLY A 115 8.35 -3.13 -0.95
CA GLY A 115 7.12 -2.51 -0.52
C GLY A 115 6.36 -3.44 0.41
N ASP A 116 6.14 -2.99 1.63
CA ASP A 116 5.32 -3.71 2.59
C ASP A 116 3.94 -3.04 2.63
N LEU A 117 2.91 -3.86 2.64
CA LEU A 117 1.53 -3.39 2.72
C LEU A 117 0.91 -4.03 3.95
N ILE A 118 0.55 -3.20 4.92
CA ILE A 118 0.10 -3.65 6.23
C ILE A 118 -1.35 -3.23 6.43
N ALA A 119 -2.23 -4.22 6.60
CA ALA A 119 -3.65 -3.96 6.87
C ALA A 119 -3.84 -3.62 8.34
N THR A 120 -4.58 -2.54 8.59
CA THR A 120 -4.91 -2.12 9.96
C THR A 120 -6.39 -1.78 10.07
N SER A 121 -6.89 -1.79 11.30
CA SER A 121 -8.21 -1.28 11.63
C SER A 121 -8.04 0.01 12.41
N THR A 122 -8.99 0.92 12.25
CA THR A 122 -8.93 2.20 12.96
C THR A 122 -8.96 1.97 14.48
N TRP A 123 -8.07 2.67 15.15
CA TRP A 123 -7.98 2.66 16.62
C TRP A 123 -8.56 3.96 17.15
N SER A 124 -9.62 3.86 17.95
CA SER A 124 -10.25 5.04 18.55
C SER A 124 -9.44 5.51 19.75
N ILE A 125 -8.59 6.51 19.52
CA ILE A 125 -7.76 7.10 20.57
C ILE A 125 -8.40 8.40 21.05
N GLY A 126 -8.61 8.53 22.34
CA GLY A 126 -9.11 9.77 22.92
C GLY A 126 -10.63 9.93 22.88
N ASP A 127 -11.36 8.89 22.62
CA ASP A 127 -12.83 8.89 22.63
C ASP A 127 -13.37 8.75 24.04
#